data_0ddae2a13af659aea9e23f138c0d5816
#
_entry.id   0ddae2a13af659aea9e23f138c0d5816
#
_cell.length_a   1.000
_cell.length_b   1.000
_cell.length_c   1.000
_cell.angle_alpha   90.00
_cell.angle_beta   90.00
_cell.angle_gamma   90.00
#
_symmetry.space_group_name_H-M   'P 1'
#
loop_
_entity.id
_entity.type
_entity.pdbx_description
1 polymer ?
#
loop_
_entity_poly.entity_id
_entity_poly.type
_entity_poly.pdbx_seq_one_letter_code
_entity_poly.pdbx_strand_id
1 'polypeptide(L)'
;YEIAQCLVGSEMCIRDSGGAVSPDGVVESDLNLAITRRLRDVLLFLGRDTVLTRTGEDAIYSPEAVTLREKKVSDLQNRVALINSQPEAVLISIHQNSMPDHPSVHGAQVFYNGAASGPRLGETVQAALNGAVNAGNGKNAKAIDSTIYLMKNVQCPAILVECGFLSNRTETGQLLTGGYQLKLAVCIAAGFLQHDTEGASA
;
A
#
# COMPACT_ATOMS: atom_id res chain seq x y z
N TYR A 1 -15.36 -7.25 -21.31
CA TYR A 1 -15.04 -7.10 -19.89
C TYR A 1 -13.68 -6.44 -19.85
N GLU A 2 -13.64 -5.11 -19.61
CA GLU A 2 -12.40 -4.40 -19.36
C GLU A 2 -11.93 -4.77 -17.95
N ILE A 3 -10.74 -5.34 -17.87
CA ILE A 3 -10.13 -5.75 -16.60
C ILE A 3 -9.40 -4.52 -16.07
N ALA A 4 -9.84 -3.99 -14.94
CA ALA A 4 -9.13 -2.93 -14.25
C ALA A 4 -7.70 -3.38 -13.92
N GLN A 5 -6.70 -2.62 -14.39
CA GLN A 5 -5.31 -2.90 -14.06
C GLN A 5 -5.04 -2.50 -12.62
N CYS A 6 -4.66 -3.46 -11.80
CA CYS A 6 -4.27 -3.20 -10.43
C CYS A 6 -2.79 -2.79 -10.35
N LEU A 7 -2.54 -1.54 -10.00
CA LEU A 7 -1.19 -1.04 -9.71
C LEU A 7 -0.90 -1.27 -8.23
N VAL A 8 -0.04 -2.23 -7.93
CA VAL A 8 0.42 -2.46 -6.57
C VAL A 8 1.76 -1.79 -6.40
N GLY A 9 1.83 -0.82 -5.51
CA GLY A 9 3.04 -0.09 -5.20
C GLY A 9 3.39 -0.14 -3.71
N SER A 10 4.67 -0.15 -3.41
CA SER A 10 5.18 0.33 -2.14
C SER A 10 6.02 1.56 -2.46
N GLU A 11 5.71 2.69 -1.86
CA GLU A 11 6.60 3.84 -1.96
C GLU A 11 7.94 3.47 -1.35
N MET A 12 9.03 3.74 -2.08
CA MET A 12 10.33 3.58 -1.49
C MET A 12 10.68 4.85 -0.73
N CYS A 13 10.90 4.72 0.56
CA CYS A 13 11.89 5.57 1.19
C CYS A 13 13.22 5.22 0.53
N ILE A 14 13.87 6.18 -0.14
CA ILE A 14 15.23 6.03 -0.63
C ILE A 14 16.05 5.51 0.55
N ARG A 15 16.89 4.48 0.33
CA ARG A 15 17.62 3.74 1.36
C ARG A 15 18.30 4.63 2.41
N ASP A 16 18.73 5.83 2.01
CA ASP A 16 19.36 6.83 2.87
C ASP A 16 18.37 7.75 3.63
N SER A 17 17.07 7.62 3.39
CA SER A 17 16.02 8.33 4.12
C SER A 17 15.03 7.38 4.77
N GLY A 18 15.42 6.12 4.85
CA GLY A 18 14.74 4.95 5.36
C GLY A 18 13.35 5.22 5.94
N GLY A 19 12.31 4.61 5.42
CA GLY A 19 11.01 4.60 6.07
C GLY A 19 11.12 4.33 7.56
N ALA A 20 10.03 4.08 8.22
CA ALA A 20 10.07 3.73 9.63
C ALA A 20 10.98 2.51 9.86
N VAL A 21 11.69 2.54 10.97
CA VAL A 21 12.53 1.42 11.43
C VAL A 21 12.02 0.99 12.80
N SER A 22 11.81 -0.30 12.99
CA SER A 22 11.39 -0.83 14.28
C SER A 22 12.52 -0.69 15.33
N PRO A 23 12.21 -0.77 16.64
CA PRO A 23 13.23 -0.79 17.69
C PRO A 23 14.27 -1.90 17.52
N ASP A 24 13.94 -2.97 16.82
CA ASP A 24 14.79 -4.13 16.58
C ASP A 24 15.48 -4.07 15.19
N GLY A 25 15.43 -2.92 14.51
CA GLY A 25 16.14 -2.68 13.25
C GLY A 25 15.42 -3.17 11.98
N VAL A 26 14.15 -3.56 12.06
CA VAL A 26 13.37 -3.97 10.87
C VAL A 26 13.01 -2.75 10.05
N VAL A 27 13.36 -2.77 8.77
CA VAL A 27 13.16 -1.66 7.83
C VAL A 27 11.81 -1.80 7.14
N GLU A 28 11.04 -0.72 7.12
CA GLU A 28 9.72 -0.65 6.49
C GLU A 28 9.74 -1.10 5.03
N SER A 29 10.70 -0.60 4.24
CA SER A 29 10.76 -0.86 2.79
C SER A 29 10.86 -2.33 2.44
N ASP A 30 11.51 -3.16 3.28
CA ASP A 30 11.68 -4.58 3.04
C ASP A 30 10.37 -5.34 3.23
N LEU A 31 9.64 -4.99 4.31
CA LEU A 31 8.31 -5.53 4.57
C LEU A 31 7.30 -5.12 3.50
N ASN A 32 7.32 -3.85 3.10
CA ASN A 32 6.46 -3.34 2.05
C ASN A 32 6.66 -4.11 0.75
N LEU A 33 7.91 -4.33 0.33
CA LEU A 33 8.22 -5.09 -0.88
C LEU A 33 7.80 -6.56 -0.76
N ALA A 34 8.02 -7.17 0.39
CA ALA A 34 7.65 -8.57 0.63
C ALA A 34 6.13 -8.78 0.57
N ILE A 35 5.34 -7.88 1.15
CA ILE A 35 3.86 -7.92 1.10
C ILE A 35 3.37 -7.61 -0.32
N THR A 36 3.93 -6.59 -0.96
CA THR A 36 3.59 -6.19 -2.33
C THR A 36 3.77 -7.32 -3.34
N ARG A 37 4.88 -8.06 -3.26
CA ARG A 37 5.13 -9.23 -4.13
C ARG A 37 4.09 -10.33 -3.93
N ARG A 38 3.71 -10.62 -2.68
CA ARG A 38 2.65 -11.59 -2.38
C ARG A 38 1.28 -11.14 -2.88
N LEU A 39 0.97 -9.86 -2.71
CA LEU A 39 -0.28 -9.28 -3.22
C LEU A 39 -0.35 -9.39 -4.75
N ARG A 40 0.73 -9.06 -5.45
CA ARG A 40 0.84 -9.26 -6.90
C ARG A 40 0.56 -10.71 -7.28
N ASP A 41 1.20 -11.66 -6.63
CA ASP A 41 1.09 -13.07 -6.97
C ASP A 41 -0.35 -13.59 -6.72
N VAL A 42 -1.01 -13.13 -5.65
CA VAL A 42 -2.43 -13.41 -5.37
C VAL A 42 -3.33 -12.81 -6.44
N LEU A 43 -3.13 -11.55 -6.81
CA LEU A 43 -3.95 -10.86 -7.82
C LEU A 43 -3.78 -11.50 -9.21
N LEU A 44 -2.56 -11.83 -9.61
CA LEU A 44 -2.29 -12.55 -10.87
C LEU A 44 -2.96 -13.93 -10.88
N PHE A 45 -2.90 -14.67 -9.78
CA PHE A 45 -3.61 -15.94 -9.65
C PHE A 45 -5.13 -15.81 -9.80
N LEU A 46 -5.67 -14.67 -9.36
CA LEU A 46 -7.10 -14.32 -9.47
C LEU A 46 -7.46 -13.68 -10.84
N GLY A 47 -6.53 -13.69 -11.80
CA GLY A 47 -6.75 -13.19 -13.16
C GLY A 47 -6.79 -11.66 -13.25
N ARG A 48 -6.11 -10.96 -12.31
CA ARG A 48 -6.00 -9.49 -12.33
C ARG A 48 -4.61 -9.07 -12.78
N ASP A 49 -4.54 -8.32 -13.87
CA ASP A 49 -3.29 -7.73 -14.34
C ASP A 49 -2.74 -6.78 -13.29
N THR A 50 -1.45 -6.91 -13.01
CA THR A 50 -0.82 -6.18 -11.93
C THR A 50 0.53 -5.60 -12.37
N VAL A 51 0.69 -4.30 -12.24
CA VAL A 51 1.95 -3.59 -12.47
C VAL A 51 2.55 -3.18 -11.14
N LEU A 52 3.82 -3.48 -10.92
CA LEU A 52 4.56 -3.02 -9.75
C LEU A 52 5.22 -1.68 -10.05
N THR A 53 5.09 -0.71 -9.15
CA THR A 53 5.82 0.57 -9.25
C THR A 53 7.30 0.42 -8.94
N ARG A 54 7.72 -0.70 -8.31
CA ARG A 54 9.11 -1.15 -8.19
C ARG A 54 9.18 -2.67 -8.09
N THR A 55 10.24 -3.25 -8.60
CA THR A 55 10.50 -4.70 -8.55
C THR A 55 11.66 -5.08 -7.63
N GLY A 56 12.48 -4.11 -7.24
CA GLY A 56 13.67 -4.25 -6.40
C GLY A 56 13.84 -3.13 -5.38
N GLU A 57 15.07 -2.94 -4.95
CA GLU A 57 15.45 -1.88 -4.00
C GLU A 57 15.68 -0.52 -4.69
N ASP A 58 15.68 -0.47 -6.02
CA ASP A 58 15.97 0.74 -6.77
C ASP A 58 14.77 1.67 -6.87
N ALA A 59 15.01 2.96 -6.64
CA ALA A 59 14.06 4.03 -6.90
C ALA A 59 14.04 4.37 -8.40
N ILE A 60 12.93 4.94 -8.87
CA ILE A 60 12.74 5.29 -10.29
C ILE A 60 12.95 6.78 -10.56
N TYR A 61 13.87 7.41 -9.82
CA TYR A 61 14.20 8.83 -10.04
C TYR A 61 15.03 9.02 -11.33
N SER A 62 14.91 10.22 -11.91
CA SER A 62 15.64 10.58 -13.13
C SER A 62 17.14 10.74 -12.86
N PRO A 63 18.04 10.41 -13.82
CA PRO A 63 19.48 10.48 -13.64
C PRO A 63 20.01 11.88 -13.27
N GLU A 64 19.27 12.93 -13.62
CA GLU A 64 19.62 14.32 -13.34
C GLU A 64 19.42 14.71 -11.87
N ALA A 65 18.69 13.92 -11.10
CA ALA A 65 18.45 14.16 -9.68
C ALA A 65 19.71 13.80 -8.87
N VAL A 66 20.36 14.79 -8.30
CA VAL A 66 21.66 14.65 -7.60
C VAL A 66 21.46 14.55 -6.09
N THR A 67 20.68 15.47 -5.51
CA THR A 67 20.44 15.50 -4.06
C THR A 67 19.37 14.50 -3.64
N LEU A 68 19.38 14.06 -2.38
CA LEU A 68 18.34 13.19 -1.83
C LEU A 68 16.93 13.76 -2.00
N ARG A 69 16.80 15.08 -1.85
CA ARG A 69 15.51 15.76 -2.03
C ARG A 69 15.05 15.70 -3.49
N GLU A 70 15.92 15.96 -4.44
CA GLU A 70 15.63 15.88 -5.88
C GLU A 70 15.27 14.45 -6.27
N LYS A 71 16.02 13.45 -5.79
CA LYS A 71 15.72 12.04 -6.02
C LYS A 71 14.34 11.65 -5.51
N LYS A 72 13.97 12.07 -4.29
CA LYS A 72 12.62 11.82 -3.75
C LYS A 72 11.53 12.46 -4.58
N VAL A 73 11.69 13.73 -4.96
CA VAL A 73 10.70 14.46 -5.76
C VAL A 73 10.56 13.79 -7.12
N SER A 74 11.68 13.49 -7.79
CA SER A 74 11.69 12.84 -9.10
C SER A 74 11.07 11.43 -9.05
N ASP A 75 11.39 10.61 -8.03
CA ASP A 75 10.79 9.29 -7.85
C ASP A 75 9.26 9.37 -7.73
N LEU A 76 8.75 10.26 -6.90
CA LEU A 76 7.31 10.47 -6.73
C LEU A 76 6.64 10.95 -8.01
N GLN A 77 7.26 11.89 -8.74
CA GLN A 77 6.74 12.38 -10.02
C GLN A 77 6.69 11.26 -11.07
N ASN A 78 7.74 10.45 -11.18
CA ASN A 78 7.80 9.34 -12.12
C ASN A 78 6.76 8.26 -11.77
N ARG A 79 6.51 8.00 -10.47
CA ARG A 79 5.43 7.10 -10.05
C ARG A 79 4.06 7.63 -10.43
N VAL A 80 3.78 8.91 -10.18
CA VAL A 80 2.52 9.55 -10.60
C VAL A 80 2.34 9.43 -12.11
N ALA A 81 3.38 9.73 -12.89
CA ALA A 81 3.33 9.61 -14.35
C ALA A 81 3.06 8.18 -14.81
N LEU A 82 3.76 7.20 -14.22
CA LEU A 82 3.55 5.78 -14.51
C LEU A 82 2.10 5.34 -14.20
N ILE A 83 1.58 5.71 -13.03
CA ILE A 83 0.23 5.34 -12.61
C ILE A 83 -0.81 5.99 -13.51
N ASN A 84 -0.70 7.29 -13.77
CA ASN A 84 -1.65 8.04 -14.61
C ASN A 84 -1.58 7.65 -16.10
N SER A 85 -0.53 6.96 -16.55
CA SER A 85 -0.44 6.41 -17.90
C SER A 85 -1.22 5.10 -18.09
N GLN A 86 -1.68 4.48 -17.02
CA GLN A 86 -2.40 3.21 -17.07
C GLN A 86 -3.92 3.47 -17.11
N PRO A 87 -4.63 3.05 -18.17
CA PRO A 87 -6.08 3.16 -18.22
C PRO A 87 -6.72 2.24 -17.17
N GLU A 88 -7.87 2.67 -16.63
CA GLU A 88 -8.66 1.89 -15.65
C GLU A 88 -7.87 1.40 -14.42
N ALA A 89 -6.83 2.15 -14.04
CA ALA A 89 -5.96 1.76 -12.93
C ALA A 89 -6.64 1.90 -11.57
N VAL A 90 -6.22 1.04 -10.64
CA VAL A 90 -6.44 1.18 -9.20
C VAL A 90 -5.09 1.10 -8.50
N LEU A 91 -4.76 2.08 -7.66
CA LEU A 91 -3.51 2.07 -6.89
C LEU A 91 -3.72 1.46 -5.50
N ILE A 92 -2.90 0.48 -5.16
CA ILE A 92 -2.77 -0.05 -3.80
C ILE A 92 -1.34 0.19 -3.31
N SER A 93 -1.15 1.12 -2.39
CA SER A 93 0.15 1.44 -1.79
C SER A 93 0.30 0.72 -0.45
N ILE A 94 1.40 -0.02 -0.27
CA ILE A 94 1.67 -0.83 0.92
C ILE A 94 2.71 -0.14 1.80
N HIS A 95 2.36 0.06 3.05
CA HIS A 95 3.15 0.76 4.07
C HIS A 95 3.12 0.06 5.43
N GLN A 96 4.00 0.51 6.33
CA GLN A 96 3.98 0.19 7.75
C GLN A 96 3.99 1.48 8.56
N ASN A 97 3.10 1.56 9.53
CA ASN A 97 3.00 2.68 10.44
C ASN A 97 4.06 2.60 11.57
N SER A 98 4.29 3.72 12.23
CA SER A 98 5.12 3.76 13.44
C SER A 98 4.63 4.85 14.39
N MET A 99 4.41 4.49 15.66
CA MET A 99 4.07 5.40 16.74
C MET A 99 4.93 5.07 17.97
N PRO A 100 6.21 5.50 17.99
CA PRO A 100 7.14 5.15 19.07
C PRO A 100 6.66 5.53 20.46
N ASP A 101 5.95 6.64 20.60
CA ASP A 101 5.39 7.12 21.86
C ASP A 101 4.17 6.29 22.33
N HIS A 102 3.60 5.46 21.45
CA HIS A 102 2.46 4.61 21.74
C HIS A 102 2.67 3.18 21.23
N PRO A 103 3.63 2.41 21.79
CA PRO A 103 4.04 1.11 21.26
C PRO A 103 2.97 0.01 21.42
N SER A 104 1.89 0.26 22.14
CA SER A 104 0.73 -0.64 22.24
C SER A 104 -0.24 -0.53 21.06
N VAL A 105 -0.15 0.53 20.25
CA VAL A 105 -1.01 0.70 19.07
C VAL A 105 -0.65 -0.35 18.03
N HIS A 106 -1.67 -0.98 17.43
CA HIS A 106 -1.51 -2.07 16.46
C HIS A 106 -2.70 -2.14 15.50
N GLY A 107 -2.60 -3.01 14.50
CA GLY A 107 -3.66 -3.34 13.54
C GLY A 107 -3.59 -2.54 12.24
N ALA A 108 -3.98 -3.19 11.15
CA ALA A 108 -3.95 -2.61 9.82
C ALA A 108 -4.98 -1.49 9.63
N GLN A 109 -4.59 -0.42 8.93
CA GLN A 109 -5.41 0.76 8.67
C GLN A 109 -5.36 1.15 7.21
N VAL A 110 -6.52 1.39 6.60
CA VAL A 110 -6.63 1.83 5.20
C VAL A 110 -6.94 3.31 5.13
N PHE A 111 -6.24 4.00 4.23
CA PHE A 111 -6.50 5.38 3.84
C PHE A 111 -6.82 5.43 2.35
N TYR A 112 -7.78 6.27 1.93
CA TYR A 112 -8.20 6.40 0.54
C TYR A 112 -8.07 7.84 0.02
N ASN A 113 -7.89 7.98 -1.29
CA ASN A 113 -7.85 9.29 -1.95
C ASN A 113 -9.26 9.82 -2.28
N GLY A 114 -9.33 11.05 -2.81
CA GLY A 114 -10.58 11.72 -3.16
C GLY A 114 -11.24 11.28 -4.48
N ALA A 115 -10.73 10.26 -5.18
CA ALA A 115 -11.37 9.73 -6.37
C ALA A 115 -12.75 9.13 -6.03
N ALA A 116 -13.70 9.18 -6.97
CA ALA A 116 -15.11 8.86 -6.72
C ALA A 116 -15.33 7.49 -6.06
N SER A 117 -14.60 6.46 -6.47
CA SER A 117 -14.67 5.11 -5.89
C SER A 117 -13.62 4.84 -4.79
N GLY A 118 -12.74 5.80 -4.48
CA GLY A 118 -11.71 5.68 -3.44
C GLY A 118 -12.26 5.32 -2.05
N PRO A 119 -13.29 6.01 -1.53
CA PRO A 119 -13.89 5.67 -0.24
C PRO A 119 -14.37 4.22 -0.18
N ARG A 120 -15.11 3.77 -1.18
CA ARG A 120 -15.64 2.41 -1.26
C ARG A 120 -14.52 1.36 -1.32
N LEU A 121 -13.50 1.59 -2.14
CA LEU A 121 -12.32 0.73 -2.20
C LEU A 121 -11.66 0.62 -0.81
N GLY A 122 -11.49 1.74 -0.13
CA GLY A 122 -10.96 1.78 1.23
C GLY A 122 -11.80 0.99 2.23
N GLU A 123 -13.11 1.14 2.17
CA GLU A 123 -14.05 0.46 3.08
C GLU A 123 -14.08 -1.05 2.89
N THR A 124 -14.12 -1.55 1.64
CA THR A 124 -14.11 -3.00 1.36
C THR A 124 -12.80 -3.65 1.80
N VAL A 125 -11.65 -3.00 1.53
CA VAL A 125 -10.35 -3.52 1.97
C VAL A 125 -10.20 -3.45 3.49
N GLN A 126 -10.66 -2.37 4.14
CA GLN A 126 -10.63 -2.28 5.60
C GLN A 126 -11.52 -3.32 6.27
N ALA A 127 -12.70 -3.59 5.72
CA ALA A 127 -13.60 -4.63 6.22
C ALA A 127 -12.96 -6.02 6.15
N ALA A 128 -12.32 -6.36 5.03
CA ALA A 128 -11.59 -7.62 4.88
C ALA A 128 -10.44 -7.75 5.89
N LEU A 129 -9.66 -6.68 6.11
CA LEU A 129 -8.59 -6.66 7.12
C LEU A 129 -9.15 -6.78 8.54
N ASN A 130 -10.27 -6.11 8.85
CA ASN A 130 -10.92 -6.21 10.17
C ASN A 130 -11.36 -7.65 10.48
N GLY A 131 -11.92 -8.34 9.50
CA GLY A 131 -12.37 -9.73 9.67
C GLY A 131 -11.24 -10.74 9.91
N ALA A 132 -10.01 -10.41 9.53
CA ALA A 132 -8.93 -11.39 9.55
C ALA A 132 -7.74 -11.01 10.46
N VAL A 133 -7.26 -9.75 10.39
CA VAL A 133 -6.03 -9.35 11.08
C VAL A 133 -6.27 -8.39 12.26
N ASN A 134 -7.38 -7.67 12.28
CA ASN A 134 -7.74 -6.72 13.33
C ASN A 134 -8.72 -7.30 14.36
N ALA A 135 -8.69 -8.59 14.64
CA ALA A 135 -9.64 -9.22 15.56
C ALA A 135 -9.70 -8.47 16.92
N GLY A 136 -10.89 -8.01 17.29
CA GLY A 136 -11.08 -7.20 18.50
C GLY A 136 -10.57 -5.75 18.45
N ASN A 137 -10.01 -5.32 17.30
CA ASN A 137 -9.46 -3.98 17.08
C ASN A 137 -9.88 -3.42 15.72
N GLY A 138 -11.17 -3.55 15.39
CA GLY A 138 -11.70 -3.09 14.11
C GLY A 138 -11.50 -1.59 13.90
N LYS A 139 -11.14 -1.20 12.69
CA LYS A 139 -10.88 0.18 12.27
C LYS A 139 -11.81 0.58 11.13
N ASN A 140 -11.95 1.87 10.90
CA ASN A 140 -12.66 2.42 9.75
C ASN A 140 -11.66 2.94 8.73
N ALA A 141 -11.93 2.75 7.44
CA ALA A 141 -11.17 3.42 6.40
C ALA A 141 -11.29 4.95 6.55
N LYS A 142 -10.25 5.69 6.22
CA LYS A 142 -10.18 7.14 6.38
C LYS A 142 -9.71 7.82 5.10
N ALA A 143 -10.18 9.05 4.88
CA ALA A 143 -9.56 9.89 3.86
C ALA A 143 -8.08 10.13 4.20
N ILE A 144 -7.23 10.05 3.18
CA ILE A 144 -5.79 10.34 3.33
C ILE A 144 -5.56 11.84 3.47
N ASP A 145 -4.48 12.21 4.17
CA ASP A 145 -4.05 13.60 4.25
C ASP A 145 -3.61 14.10 2.86
N SER A 146 -4.05 15.30 2.51
CA SER A 146 -3.75 15.94 1.22
C SER A 146 -2.28 16.31 1.04
N THR A 147 -1.43 16.16 2.06
CA THR A 147 0.02 16.34 1.99
C THR A 147 0.74 15.15 1.36
N ILE A 148 0.11 13.99 1.29
CA ILE A 148 0.69 12.79 0.68
C ILE A 148 0.68 12.93 -0.84
N TYR A 149 1.84 13.28 -1.40
CA TYR A 149 2.01 13.70 -2.80
C TYR A 149 1.44 12.69 -3.81
N LEU A 150 1.78 11.39 -3.67
CA LEU A 150 1.32 10.35 -4.58
C LEU A 150 -0.22 10.27 -4.59
N MET A 151 -0.82 10.14 -3.42
CA MET A 151 -2.26 9.98 -3.26
C MET A 151 -3.08 11.20 -3.74
N LYS A 152 -2.46 12.38 -3.70
CA LYS A 152 -3.06 13.64 -4.19
C LYS A 152 -3.03 13.77 -5.71
N ASN A 153 -1.98 13.25 -6.37
CA ASN A 153 -1.71 13.54 -7.78
C ASN A 153 -2.07 12.39 -8.71
N VAL A 154 -2.36 11.19 -8.20
CA VAL A 154 -2.92 10.10 -9.02
C VAL A 154 -4.40 10.37 -9.32
N GLN A 155 -4.83 10.05 -10.56
CA GLN A 155 -6.19 10.31 -11.05
C GLN A 155 -7.10 9.11 -10.79
N CYS A 156 -6.55 7.94 -10.60
CA CYS A 156 -7.28 6.70 -10.33
C CYS A 156 -7.72 6.58 -8.87
N PRO A 157 -8.68 5.70 -8.55
CA PRO A 157 -8.95 5.28 -7.18
C PRO A 157 -7.67 4.73 -6.53
N ALA A 158 -7.37 5.19 -5.32
CA ALA A 158 -6.13 4.84 -4.64
C ALA A 158 -6.34 4.63 -3.15
N ILE A 159 -5.69 3.60 -2.63
CA ILE A 159 -5.58 3.34 -1.20
C ILE A 159 -4.14 3.21 -0.76
N LEU A 160 -3.87 3.66 0.47
CA LEU A 160 -2.66 3.39 1.22
C LEU A 160 -3.03 2.48 2.38
N VAL A 161 -2.38 1.33 2.46
CA VAL A 161 -2.61 0.32 3.48
C VAL A 161 -1.43 0.29 4.43
N GLU A 162 -1.63 0.81 5.63
CA GLU A 162 -0.73 0.61 6.78
C GLU A 162 -0.98 -0.80 7.31
N CYS A 163 -0.10 -1.74 7.01
CA CYS A 163 -0.29 -3.16 7.30
C CYS A 163 -0.12 -3.50 8.79
N GLY A 164 0.51 -2.63 9.56
CA GLY A 164 0.73 -2.76 11.00
C GLY A 164 1.70 -1.70 11.51
N PHE A 165 2.08 -1.77 12.77
CA PHE A 165 2.91 -0.78 13.45
C PHE A 165 4.30 -1.35 13.79
N LEU A 166 5.35 -0.79 13.20
CA LEU A 166 6.75 -1.16 13.49
C LEU A 166 7.19 -0.81 14.91
N SER A 167 6.50 0.13 15.56
CA SER A 167 6.70 0.44 16.98
C SER A 167 6.15 -0.63 17.93
N ASN A 168 5.27 -1.52 17.44
CA ASN A 168 4.73 -2.63 18.21
C ASN A 168 5.52 -3.92 17.95
N ARG A 169 6.31 -4.38 18.94
CA ARG A 169 7.18 -5.55 18.79
C ARG A 169 6.44 -6.84 18.43
N THR A 170 5.24 -7.05 19.00
CA THR A 170 4.44 -8.24 18.70
C THR A 170 3.98 -8.23 17.25
N GLU A 171 3.49 -7.09 16.78
CA GLU A 171 3.03 -6.94 15.39
C GLU A 171 4.21 -6.99 14.40
N THR A 172 5.34 -6.36 14.73
CA THR A 172 6.57 -6.48 13.93
C THR A 172 7.01 -7.94 13.80
N GLY A 173 6.94 -8.71 14.86
CA GLY A 173 7.22 -10.16 14.83
C GLY A 173 6.29 -10.92 13.88
N GLN A 174 4.99 -10.56 13.83
CA GLN A 174 4.04 -11.12 12.88
C GLN A 174 4.34 -10.71 11.43
N LEU A 175 4.60 -9.41 11.21
CA LEU A 175 4.93 -8.83 9.90
C LEU A 175 6.17 -9.47 9.25
N LEU A 176 7.12 -9.97 10.06
CA LEU A 176 8.29 -10.71 9.57
C LEU A 176 7.97 -12.12 9.08
N THR A 177 6.80 -12.67 9.39
CA THR A 177 6.43 -14.02 8.98
C THR A 177 5.77 -14.04 7.60
N GLY A 178 6.22 -14.98 6.73
CA GLY A 178 5.62 -15.15 5.40
C GLY A 178 4.13 -15.47 5.42
N GLY A 179 3.67 -16.20 6.45
CA GLY A 179 2.25 -16.54 6.62
C GLY A 179 1.37 -15.32 6.91
N TYR A 180 1.83 -14.40 7.76
CA TYR A 180 1.09 -13.18 8.07
C TYR A 180 1.10 -12.19 6.89
N GLN A 181 2.23 -12.06 6.19
CA GLN A 181 2.33 -11.26 4.95
C GLN A 181 1.39 -11.78 3.87
N LEU A 182 1.27 -13.11 3.69
CA LEU A 182 0.32 -13.71 2.77
C LEU A 182 -1.13 -13.46 3.21
N LYS A 183 -1.42 -13.56 4.50
CA LYS A 183 -2.73 -13.27 5.06
C LYS A 183 -3.16 -11.83 4.76
N LEU A 184 -2.27 -10.84 4.96
CA LEU A 184 -2.50 -9.45 4.58
C LEU A 184 -2.78 -9.32 3.08
N ALA A 185 -1.95 -9.92 2.23
CA ALA A 185 -2.11 -9.89 0.77
C ALA A 185 -3.47 -10.46 0.32
N VAL A 186 -3.89 -11.59 0.88
CA VAL A 186 -5.20 -12.20 0.58
C VAL A 186 -6.35 -11.30 1.02
N CYS A 187 -6.28 -10.69 2.21
CA CYS A 187 -7.32 -9.77 2.68
C CYS A 187 -7.44 -8.52 1.79
N ILE A 188 -6.31 -7.93 1.40
CA ILE A 188 -6.29 -6.77 0.50
C ILE A 188 -6.87 -7.15 -0.86
N ALA A 189 -6.46 -8.27 -1.44
CA ALA A 189 -6.99 -8.76 -2.71
C ALA A 189 -8.51 -9.04 -2.63
N ALA A 190 -8.99 -9.66 -1.56
CA ALA A 190 -10.42 -9.94 -1.36
C ALA A 190 -11.25 -8.64 -1.30
N GLY A 191 -10.80 -7.65 -0.54
CA GLY A 191 -11.48 -6.35 -0.47
C GLY A 191 -11.45 -5.59 -1.80
N PHE A 192 -10.35 -5.67 -2.54
CA PHE A 192 -10.25 -5.12 -3.90
C PHE A 192 -11.23 -5.79 -4.87
N LEU A 193 -11.31 -7.12 -4.88
CA LEU A 193 -12.24 -7.86 -5.75
C LEU A 193 -13.70 -7.56 -5.40
N GLN A 194 -14.05 -7.41 -4.13
CA GLN A 194 -15.39 -7.01 -3.73
C GLN A 194 -15.75 -5.63 -4.28
N HIS A 195 -14.83 -4.66 -4.19
CA HIS A 195 -15.02 -3.34 -4.78
C HIS A 195 -15.28 -3.41 -6.28
N ASP A 196 -14.49 -4.21 -7.01
CA ASP A 196 -14.54 -4.33 -8.46
C ASP A 196 -15.86 -4.98 -8.95
N THR A 197 -16.28 -6.08 -8.33
CA THR A 197 -17.53 -6.79 -8.70
C THR A 197 -18.79 -5.97 -8.47
N GLU A 198 -18.84 -5.18 -7.41
CA GLU A 198 -19.98 -4.33 -7.10
C GLU A 198 -19.99 -3.04 -7.94
N GLY A 199 -18.83 -2.57 -8.44
CA GLY A 199 -18.72 -1.46 -9.38
C GLY A 199 -19.25 -1.79 -10.78
N ALA A 200 -19.14 -3.06 -11.18
CA ALA A 200 -19.67 -3.55 -12.46
C ALA A 200 -21.20 -3.73 -12.47
N SER A 201 -21.86 -3.63 -11.33
CA SER A 201 -23.30 -3.85 -11.14
C SER A 201 -24.10 -2.55 -10.98
N ALA A 202 -23.46 -1.41 -10.96
CA ALA A 202 -24.04 -0.07 -10.82
C ALA A 202 -23.95 0.74 -12.11
#